data_d27d60fc1d55bd515abab73c6ac4327f
#
_entry.id   d27d60fc1d55bd515abab73c6ac4327f
#
_cell.length_a   1.000
_cell.length_b   1.000
_cell.length_c   1.000
_cell.angle_alpha   90.00
_cell.angle_beta   90.00
_cell.angle_gamma   90.00
#
_symmetry.space_group_name_H-M   'P 1'
#
loop_
_entity.id
_entity.type
_entity.pdbx_description
1 polymer ?
#
loop_
_entity_poly.entity_id
_entity_poly.type
_entity_poly.pdbx_seq_one_letter_code
_entity_poly.pdbx_strand_id
1 'polypeptide(L)'
;MPLAFLTSVTTGIRRCGKSFLLFNLFYDYLIESGVKKEQIITIALDDDTFVKYRDPDELSKYIRRKITGSDMYYILIDEVQYAITKDELKNPENIRLYNVLNGLMRLRNVDIYVTGSNSKMLTKDVLTAFRGRGDEVKIYPISFKEYYSFVGGDKSDAYEEYALYGGMPLVLTKKSDVEKMNYLQTLFTEVYFKDIVERYDIELPDVLSELTDDLCSSVGSLTNANKISNTLQTVKNIKVSGTTVSNYLNYLIESFLFSNAKRYDVKGKKYFEYPSKYYCTDIGLRNARLNFRQQEETHIMENIIYNELLCREYSVDVGVVEIVETNAGKRSKKQCEIDFVVNRGSKKYYIQSALNVSEPSKLETELRPLKNTKDFFKKIIISKTSMKPWTDEDGILHLGLYEFLLNENSLEL
;
A
#
# COMPACT_ATOMS: atom_id res chain seq x y z
N MET A 1 31.82 2.79 -13.09
CA MET A 1 31.13 1.59 -13.60
C MET A 1 29.73 2.02 -13.94
N PRO A 2 29.25 1.93 -15.17
CA PRO A 2 27.83 2.16 -15.42
C PRO A 2 27.07 1.06 -14.68
N LEU A 3 26.17 1.49 -13.78
CA LEU A 3 25.23 0.62 -13.07
C LEU A 3 24.42 -0.17 -14.11
N ALA A 4 24.23 -1.42 -13.84
CA ALA A 4 23.55 -2.37 -14.72
C ALA A 4 22.20 -1.78 -15.19
N PHE A 5 21.90 -1.99 -16.47
CA PHE A 5 20.65 -1.69 -17.14
C PHE A 5 19.47 -2.18 -16.29
N LEU A 6 18.82 -1.29 -15.56
CA LEU A 6 17.71 -1.56 -14.68
C LEU A 6 16.45 -0.98 -15.30
N THR A 7 15.44 -1.82 -15.48
CA THR A 7 14.09 -1.33 -15.73
C THR A 7 13.45 -1.08 -14.39
N SER A 8 13.06 0.16 -14.09
CA SER A 8 12.31 0.46 -12.88
C SER A 8 10.81 0.45 -13.18
N VAL A 9 10.09 -0.34 -12.41
CA VAL A 9 8.63 -0.45 -12.48
C VAL A 9 8.04 0.32 -11.30
N THR A 10 7.43 1.47 -11.58
CA THR A 10 6.80 2.28 -10.55
C THR A 10 5.33 1.89 -10.39
N THR A 11 4.99 1.38 -9.21
CA THR A 11 3.65 0.91 -8.88
C THR A 11 3.01 1.75 -7.77
N GLY A 12 1.71 1.62 -7.59
CA GLY A 12 0.97 2.30 -6.53
C GLY A 12 -0.43 2.68 -6.97
N ILE A 13 -1.24 3.11 -6.01
CA ILE A 13 -2.63 3.49 -6.23
C ILE A 13 -2.75 4.63 -7.27
N ARG A 14 -3.83 4.70 -8.01
CA ARG A 14 -4.09 5.82 -8.95
C ARG A 14 -4.06 7.16 -8.21
N ARG A 15 -3.57 8.22 -8.88
CA ARG A 15 -3.49 9.60 -8.35
C ARG A 15 -2.59 9.79 -7.12
N CYS A 16 -1.73 8.83 -6.76
CA CYS A 16 -0.74 8.99 -5.69
C CYS A 16 0.54 9.73 -6.12
N GLY A 17 0.64 10.19 -7.38
CA GLY A 17 1.77 11.00 -7.83
C GLY A 17 2.78 10.28 -8.74
N LYS A 18 2.55 9.03 -9.19
CA LYS A 18 3.48 8.27 -10.06
C LYS A 18 3.90 9.04 -11.32
N SER A 19 2.94 9.53 -12.08
CA SER A 19 3.19 10.30 -13.32
C SER A 19 3.96 11.60 -13.02
N PHE A 20 3.65 12.27 -11.92
CA PHE A 20 4.35 13.47 -11.48
C PHE A 20 5.81 13.16 -11.11
N LEU A 21 6.03 12.09 -10.35
CA LEU A 21 7.38 11.61 -10.04
C LEU A 21 8.18 11.34 -11.32
N LEU A 22 7.58 10.63 -12.29
CA LEU A 22 8.28 10.20 -13.49
C LEU A 22 8.53 11.36 -14.47
N PHE A 23 7.49 12.16 -14.77
CA PHE A 23 7.53 13.16 -15.84
C PHE A 23 7.93 14.57 -15.37
N ASN A 24 7.95 14.82 -14.07
CA ASN A 24 8.40 16.09 -13.51
C ASN A 24 9.69 15.88 -12.71
N LEU A 25 9.60 15.25 -11.54
CA LEU A 25 10.76 15.20 -10.62
C LEU A 25 11.94 14.41 -11.21
N PHE A 26 11.70 13.23 -11.76
CA PHE A 26 12.78 12.43 -12.35
C PHE A 26 13.27 13.00 -13.67
N TYR A 27 12.35 13.54 -14.49
CA TYR A 27 12.73 14.26 -15.71
C TYR A 27 13.64 15.45 -15.41
N ASP A 28 13.27 16.30 -14.45
CA ASP A 28 14.06 17.47 -14.07
C ASP A 28 15.42 17.04 -13.48
N TYR A 29 15.46 16.00 -12.65
CA TYR A 29 16.70 15.40 -12.16
C TYR A 29 17.63 14.96 -13.30
N LEU A 30 17.11 14.32 -14.36
CA LEU A 30 17.90 13.93 -15.52
C LEU A 30 18.48 15.14 -16.25
N ILE A 31 17.69 16.20 -16.45
CA ILE A 31 18.14 17.45 -17.07
C ILE A 31 19.22 18.11 -16.22
N GLU A 32 19.03 18.23 -14.92
CA GLU A 32 20.01 18.78 -13.98
C GLU A 32 21.31 17.96 -13.94
N SER A 33 21.22 16.65 -14.16
CA SER A 33 22.35 15.72 -14.27
C SER A 33 23.08 15.81 -15.64
N GLY A 34 22.65 16.72 -16.53
CA GLY A 34 23.29 16.97 -17.82
C GLY A 34 22.79 16.11 -18.98
N VAL A 35 21.69 15.36 -18.81
CA VAL A 35 21.06 14.60 -19.89
C VAL A 35 20.33 15.57 -20.83
N LYS A 36 20.53 15.41 -22.14
CA LYS A 36 19.88 16.26 -23.15
C LYS A 36 18.42 15.85 -23.33
N LYS A 37 17.54 16.80 -23.64
CA LYS A 37 16.11 16.55 -23.87
C LYS A 37 15.84 15.46 -24.91
N GLU A 38 16.65 15.40 -25.95
CA GLU A 38 16.53 14.43 -27.04
C GLU A 38 16.84 13.00 -26.60
N GLN A 39 17.51 12.84 -25.46
CA GLN A 39 17.83 11.54 -24.85
C GLN A 39 16.72 11.05 -23.90
N ILE A 40 15.73 11.89 -23.57
CA ILE A 40 14.62 11.53 -22.71
C ILE A 40 13.36 11.34 -23.57
N ILE A 41 12.86 10.12 -23.63
CA ILE A 41 11.69 9.75 -24.43
C ILE A 41 10.51 9.54 -23.47
N THR A 42 9.55 10.47 -23.47
CA THR A 42 8.35 10.41 -22.63
C THR A 42 7.15 9.93 -23.43
N ILE A 43 6.37 8.99 -22.85
CA ILE A 43 5.21 8.37 -23.49
C ILE A 43 4.13 8.19 -22.41
N ALA A 44 2.99 8.89 -22.54
CA ALA A 44 1.83 8.75 -21.67
C ALA A 44 0.74 7.96 -22.41
N LEU A 45 0.57 6.68 -22.11
CA LEU A 45 -0.32 5.81 -22.87
C LEU A 45 -1.81 6.06 -22.58
N ASP A 46 -2.15 6.81 -21.55
CA ASP A 46 -3.50 7.30 -21.27
C ASP A 46 -3.88 8.53 -22.11
N ASP A 47 -2.88 9.29 -22.62
CA ASP A 47 -3.07 10.46 -23.45
C ASP A 47 -3.53 10.06 -24.88
N ASP A 48 -4.42 10.86 -25.47
CA ASP A 48 -4.99 10.64 -26.80
C ASP A 48 -3.96 10.78 -27.92
N THR A 49 -2.92 11.57 -27.72
CA THR A 49 -1.81 11.74 -28.70
C THR A 49 -0.97 10.46 -28.84
N PHE A 50 -1.00 9.57 -27.83
CA PHE A 50 -0.26 8.31 -27.81
C PHE A 50 -1.12 7.06 -28.06
N VAL A 51 -2.40 7.19 -28.45
CA VAL A 51 -3.31 6.05 -28.69
C VAL A 51 -2.71 5.03 -29.67
N LYS A 52 -2.03 5.47 -30.73
CA LYS A 52 -1.35 4.60 -31.70
C LYS A 52 -0.31 3.69 -31.02
N TYR A 53 0.36 4.17 -29.97
CA TYR A 53 1.44 3.45 -29.30
C TYR A 53 0.94 2.55 -28.15
N ARG A 54 -0.38 2.42 -28.00
CA ARG A 54 -0.99 1.34 -27.21
C ARG A 54 -0.81 -0.02 -27.89
N ASP A 55 -0.53 -0.05 -29.20
CA ASP A 55 -0.01 -1.24 -29.86
C ASP A 55 1.49 -1.40 -29.54
N PRO A 56 1.92 -2.51 -28.91
CA PRO A 56 3.31 -2.71 -28.51
C PRO A 56 4.31 -2.68 -29.68
N ASP A 57 3.92 -3.11 -30.88
CA ASP A 57 4.82 -3.12 -32.04
C ASP A 57 5.04 -1.69 -32.56
N GLU A 58 4.00 -0.85 -32.58
CA GLU A 58 4.13 0.57 -32.92
C GLU A 58 4.91 1.35 -31.88
N LEU A 59 4.73 1.02 -30.59
CA LEU A 59 5.52 1.54 -29.47
C LEU A 59 7.02 1.24 -29.67
N SER A 60 7.34 -0.03 -29.97
CA SER A 60 8.73 -0.46 -30.22
C SER A 60 9.37 0.30 -31.38
N LYS A 61 8.64 0.44 -32.52
CA LYS A 61 9.11 1.18 -33.70
C LYS A 61 9.35 2.66 -33.38
N TYR A 62 8.44 3.29 -32.63
CA TYR A 62 8.55 4.68 -32.22
C TYR A 62 9.80 4.91 -31.38
N ILE A 63 9.98 4.13 -30.31
CA ILE A 63 11.13 4.25 -29.41
C ILE A 63 12.44 4.06 -30.19
N ARG A 64 12.54 2.99 -31.00
CA ARG A 64 13.77 2.70 -31.77
C ARG A 64 14.11 3.78 -32.78
N ARG A 65 13.14 4.48 -33.36
CA ARG A 65 13.39 5.63 -34.27
C ARG A 65 13.92 6.85 -33.52
N LYS A 66 13.60 7.01 -32.24
CA LYS A 66 14.10 8.11 -31.40
C LYS A 66 15.54 7.89 -30.93
N ILE A 67 15.98 6.64 -30.86
CA ILE A 67 17.34 6.28 -30.47
C ILE A 67 18.24 6.41 -31.72
N THR A 68 18.90 7.55 -31.87
CA THR A 68 19.68 7.88 -33.08
C THR A 68 21.19 7.84 -32.88
N GLY A 69 21.67 7.73 -31.64
CA GLY A 69 23.07 7.77 -31.26
C GLY A 69 23.53 6.67 -30.33
N SER A 70 24.76 6.77 -29.86
CA SER A 70 25.38 5.87 -28.89
C SER A 70 25.23 6.35 -27.44
N ASP A 71 24.73 7.57 -27.24
CA ASP A 71 24.49 8.14 -25.91
C ASP A 71 23.42 7.36 -25.15
N MET A 72 23.37 7.49 -23.82
CA MET A 72 22.33 6.87 -23.00
C MET A 72 20.98 7.54 -23.24
N TYR A 73 19.94 6.75 -23.46
CA TYR A 73 18.55 7.19 -23.60
C TYR A 73 17.72 6.71 -22.41
N TYR A 74 16.87 7.58 -21.92
CA TYR A 74 15.94 7.33 -20.81
C TYR A 74 14.52 7.27 -21.37
N ILE A 75 13.88 6.11 -21.25
CA ILE A 75 12.52 5.86 -21.76
C ILE A 75 11.56 5.84 -20.60
N LEU A 76 10.69 6.84 -20.53
CA LEU A 76 9.70 7.04 -19.49
C LEU A 76 8.31 6.73 -20.06
N ILE A 77 7.69 5.62 -19.63
CA ILE A 77 6.38 5.19 -20.13
C ILE A 77 5.38 5.17 -18.98
N ASP A 78 4.36 5.99 -19.06
CA ASP A 78 3.30 6.07 -18.06
C ASP A 78 2.09 5.21 -18.46
N GLU A 79 1.44 4.61 -17.45
CA GLU A 79 0.20 3.82 -17.54
C GLU A 79 0.29 2.68 -18.58
N VAL A 80 1.36 1.87 -18.49
CA VAL A 80 1.68 0.79 -19.46
C VAL A 80 0.58 -0.25 -19.64
N GLN A 81 -0.37 -0.38 -18.71
CA GLN A 81 -1.50 -1.29 -18.85
C GLN A 81 -2.41 -0.95 -20.03
N TYR A 82 -2.39 0.28 -20.55
CA TYR A 82 -3.12 0.63 -21.78
C TYR A 82 -2.57 -0.05 -23.03
N ALA A 83 -1.35 -0.57 -22.99
CA ALA A 83 -0.75 -1.37 -24.08
C ALA A 83 -0.99 -2.87 -23.92
N ILE A 84 -1.84 -3.30 -23.00
CA ILE A 84 -2.16 -4.71 -22.74
C ILE A 84 -3.67 -4.91 -22.98
N THR A 85 -4.02 -5.88 -23.81
CA THR A 85 -5.42 -6.18 -24.13
C THR A 85 -6.08 -7.05 -23.06
N LYS A 86 -7.42 -7.02 -22.98
CA LYS A 86 -8.19 -7.89 -22.06
C LYS A 86 -7.92 -9.39 -22.29
N ASP A 87 -7.69 -9.81 -23.53
CA ASP A 87 -7.39 -11.20 -23.86
C ASP A 87 -5.98 -11.61 -23.41
N GLU A 88 -5.00 -10.72 -23.52
CA GLU A 88 -3.66 -10.94 -23.00
C GLU A 88 -3.66 -11.08 -21.45
N LEU A 89 -4.56 -10.38 -20.75
CA LEU A 89 -4.71 -10.50 -19.30
C LEU A 89 -5.16 -11.90 -18.84
N LYS A 90 -5.90 -12.63 -19.70
CA LYS A 90 -6.30 -14.02 -19.42
C LYS A 90 -5.14 -15.00 -19.56
N ASN A 91 -4.10 -14.62 -20.34
CA ASN A 91 -2.91 -15.44 -20.61
C ASN A 91 -1.63 -14.61 -20.42
N PRO A 92 -1.21 -14.32 -19.20
CA PRO A 92 -0.10 -13.41 -18.90
C PRO A 92 1.24 -13.78 -19.56
N GLU A 93 1.45 -15.06 -19.87
CA GLU A 93 2.67 -15.53 -20.56
C GLU A 93 2.80 -14.99 -21.99
N ASN A 94 1.70 -14.50 -22.59
CA ASN A 94 1.65 -14.06 -23.98
C ASN A 94 1.54 -12.52 -24.13
N ILE A 95 1.76 -11.75 -23.08
CA ILE A 95 1.67 -10.28 -23.14
C ILE A 95 2.79 -9.73 -24.05
N ARG A 96 2.39 -9.17 -25.21
CA ARG A 96 3.33 -8.65 -26.23
C ARG A 96 4.18 -7.50 -25.72
N LEU A 97 3.62 -6.65 -24.86
CA LEU A 97 4.34 -5.54 -24.25
C LEU A 97 5.62 -5.99 -23.54
N TYR A 98 5.58 -7.09 -22.79
CA TYR A 98 6.76 -7.61 -22.07
C TYR A 98 7.88 -8.04 -23.04
N ASN A 99 7.52 -8.62 -24.19
CA ASN A 99 8.48 -8.98 -25.22
C ASN A 99 9.14 -7.72 -25.83
N VAL A 100 8.37 -6.66 -26.03
CA VAL A 100 8.88 -5.38 -26.52
C VAL A 100 9.85 -4.75 -25.52
N LEU A 101 9.46 -4.65 -24.25
CA LEU A 101 10.32 -4.10 -23.20
C LEU A 101 11.62 -4.92 -23.05
N ASN A 102 11.53 -6.26 -23.05
CA ASN A 102 12.69 -7.14 -23.06
C ASN A 102 13.60 -6.93 -24.29
N GLY A 103 13.00 -6.67 -25.46
CA GLY A 103 13.73 -6.37 -26.68
C GLY A 103 14.46 -5.02 -26.63
N LEU A 104 13.87 -4.02 -25.97
CA LEU A 104 14.48 -2.70 -25.75
C LEU A 104 15.62 -2.77 -24.72
N MET A 105 15.45 -3.54 -23.64
CA MET A 105 16.51 -3.76 -22.63
C MET A 105 17.78 -4.45 -23.16
N ARG A 106 17.75 -5.04 -24.34
CA ARG A 106 18.96 -5.56 -25.00
C ARG A 106 19.83 -4.47 -25.62
N LEU A 107 19.29 -3.28 -25.77
CA LEU A 107 20.07 -2.12 -26.22
C LEU A 107 20.96 -1.65 -25.07
N ARG A 108 22.27 -1.50 -25.34
CA ARG A 108 23.26 -1.19 -24.30
C ARG A 108 23.24 0.27 -23.82
N ASN A 109 22.46 1.10 -24.46
CA ASN A 109 22.36 2.54 -24.20
C ASN A 109 20.92 2.98 -23.91
N VAL A 110 20.15 2.14 -23.26
CA VAL A 110 18.74 2.41 -22.93
C VAL A 110 18.49 2.06 -21.47
N ASP A 111 17.82 2.95 -20.76
CA ASP A 111 17.26 2.75 -19.44
C ASP A 111 15.76 3.00 -19.48
N ILE A 112 14.94 2.11 -18.87
CA ILE A 112 13.49 2.10 -19.05
C ILE A 112 12.80 2.24 -17.70
N TYR A 113 11.88 3.18 -17.61
CA TYR A 113 11.04 3.45 -16.46
C TYR A 113 9.59 3.35 -16.87
N VAL A 114 8.85 2.46 -16.23
CA VAL A 114 7.42 2.24 -16.53
C VAL A 114 6.58 2.48 -15.30
N THR A 115 5.37 3.03 -15.49
CA THR A 115 4.41 3.14 -14.39
C THR A 115 3.12 2.39 -14.71
N GLY A 116 2.39 2.06 -13.66
CA GLY A 116 1.03 1.55 -13.78
C GLY A 116 0.33 1.42 -12.43
N SER A 117 -0.97 1.27 -12.51
CA SER A 117 -1.87 1.26 -11.35
C SER A 117 -2.46 -0.13 -11.03
N ASN A 118 -1.83 -1.21 -11.50
CA ASN A 118 -2.25 -2.58 -11.21
C ASN A 118 -1.06 -3.43 -10.77
N SER A 119 -1.12 -3.98 -9.54
CA SER A 119 -0.04 -4.77 -8.97
C SER A 119 0.19 -6.09 -9.69
N LYS A 120 -0.88 -6.78 -10.11
CA LYS A 120 -0.76 -8.09 -10.76
C LYS A 120 -0.03 -8.00 -12.10
N MET A 121 -0.37 -6.98 -12.88
CA MET A 121 0.22 -6.79 -14.20
C MET A 121 1.66 -6.29 -14.17
N LEU A 122 2.07 -5.61 -13.07
CA LEU A 122 3.36 -4.94 -13.04
C LEU A 122 4.39 -5.62 -12.14
N THR A 123 3.98 -6.30 -11.07
CA THR A 123 4.94 -6.82 -10.10
C THR A 123 5.34 -8.27 -10.35
N LYS A 124 4.39 -9.20 -10.48
CA LYS A 124 4.73 -10.62 -10.64
C LYS A 124 5.11 -10.97 -12.08
N ASP A 125 4.30 -10.50 -13.03
CA ASP A 125 4.47 -10.92 -14.42
C ASP A 125 5.58 -10.13 -15.11
N VAL A 126 5.67 -8.81 -14.86
CA VAL A 126 6.73 -7.95 -15.43
C VAL A 126 8.10 -8.28 -14.84
N LEU A 127 8.23 -8.37 -13.51
CA LEU A 127 9.51 -8.71 -12.89
C LEU A 127 9.97 -10.12 -13.26
N THR A 128 9.04 -11.07 -13.39
CA THR A 128 9.33 -12.41 -13.90
C THR A 128 9.72 -12.38 -15.37
N ALA A 129 9.00 -11.60 -16.20
CA ALA A 129 9.32 -11.40 -17.61
C ALA A 129 10.68 -10.71 -17.79
N PHE A 130 11.05 -9.79 -16.93
CA PHE A 130 12.37 -9.14 -16.93
C PHE A 130 13.51 -10.01 -16.38
N ARG A 131 13.21 -11.24 -15.93
CA ARG A 131 14.21 -12.21 -15.49
C ARG A 131 15.21 -11.65 -14.48
N GLY A 132 14.71 -10.90 -13.47
CA GLY A 132 15.52 -10.30 -12.43
C GLY A 132 16.31 -9.04 -12.86
N ARG A 133 15.92 -8.38 -13.96
CA ARG A 133 16.52 -7.11 -14.44
C ARG A 133 15.66 -5.89 -14.14
N GLY A 134 14.60 -6.03 -13.35
CA GLY A 134 13.70 -4.94 -12.99
C GLY A 134 13.60 -4.78 -11.48
N ASP A 135 13.61 -3.54 -11.03
CA ASP A 135 13.32 -3.17 -9.65
C ASP A 135 11.92 -2.57 -9.56
N GLU A 136 11.19 -2.90 -8.49
CA GLU A 136 9.91 -2.28 -8.19
C GLU A 136 10.12 -1.10 -7.24
N VAL A 137 9.58 0.06 -7.64
CA VAL A 137 9.48 1.25 -6.79
C VAL A 137 8.00 1.46 -6.46
N LYS A 138 7.62 1.25 -5.21
CA LYS A 138 6.25 1.47 -4.74
C LYS A 138 6.06 2.92 -4.31
N ILE A 139 5.06 3.57 -4.90
CA ILE A 139 4.65 4.92 -4.53
C ILE A 139 3.37 4.83 -3.69
N TYR A 140 3.47 5.36 -2.50
CA TYR A 140 2.36 5.47 -1.55
C TYR A 140 1.73 6.87 -1.61
N PRO A 141 0.52 7.07 -1.08
CA PRO A 141 0.03 8.40 -0.74
C PRO A 141 1.04 9.12 0.16
N ILE A 142 0.98 10.44 0.22
CA ILE A 142 1.87 11.27 1.04
C ILE A 142 1.83 10.79 2.49
N SER A 143 2.99 10.47 3.07
CA SER A 143 3.15 10.09 4.48
C SER A 143 2.80 11.27 5.41
N PHE A 144 2.53 10.98 6.68
CA PHE A 144 2.29 12.07 7.64
C PHE A 144 3.49 13.03 7.76
N LYS A 145 4.71 12.52 7.65
CA LYS A 145 5.93 13.35 7.67
C LYS A 145 5.97 14.34 6.51
N GLU A 146 5.68 13.87 5.29
CA GLU A 146 5.63 14.72 4.10
C GLU A 146 4.47 15.72 4.20
N TYR A 147 3.29 15.27 4.64
CA TYR A 147 2.12 16.11 4.88
C TYR A 147 2.45 17.25 5.87
N TYR A 148 3.00 16.89 7.04
CA TYR A 148 3.36 17.86 8.08
C TYR A 148 4.46 18.83 7.63
N SER A 149 5.41 18.36 6.82
CA SER A 149 6.45 19.23 6.24
C SER A 149 5.85 20.30 5.31
N PHE A 150 4.71 20.02 4.70
CA PHE A 150 4.01 20.95 3.81
C PHE A 150 3.08 21.91 4.59
N VAL A 151 2.27 21.39 5.52
CA VAL A 151 1.26 22.22 6.22
C VAL A 151 1.83 22.96 7.43
N GLY A 152 2.80 22.38 8.15
CA GLY A 152 3.38 22.95 9.37
C GLY A 152 2.38 23.02 10.54
N GLY A 153 2.62 23.95 11.47
CA GLY A 153 1.73 24.23 12.59
C GLY A 153 1.85 23.26 13.77
N ASP A 154 0.76 23.06 14.51
CA ASP A 154 0.70 22.09 15.60
C ASP A 154 0.60 20.67 15.06
N LYS A 155 1.37 19.74 15.66
CA LYS A 155 1.44 18.35 15.21
C LYS A 155 0.14 17.58 15.42
N SER A 156 -0.58 17.91 16.50
CA SER A 156 -1.86 17.25 16.81
C SER A 156 -2.94 17.68 15.83
N ASP A 157 -3.03 18.98 15.55
CA ASP A 157 -4.00 19.51 14.59
C ASP A 157 -3.72 18.97 13.19
N ALA A 158 -2.46 18.96 12.77
CA ALA A 158 -2.05 18.38 11.48
C ALA A 158 -2.35 16.88 11.40
N TYR A 159 -2.17 16.14 12.50
CA TYR A 159 -2.51 14.72 12.53
C TYR A 159 -4.01 14.48 12.44
N GLU A 160 -4.84 15.26 13.17
CA GLU A 160 -6.30 15.13 13.08
C GLU A 160 -6.79 15.38 11.65
N GLU A 161 -6.24 16.39 10.98
CA GLU A 161 -6.57 16.67 9.58
C GLU A 161 -6.11 15.53 8.65
N TYR A 162 -4.89 15.01 8.84
CA TYR A 162 -4.38 13.86 8.08
C TYR A 162 -5.20 12.59 8.34
N ALA A 163 -5.57 12.33 9.59
CA ALA A 163 -6.41 11.21 9.97
C ALA A 163 -7.83 11.30 9.35
N LEU A 164 -8.29 12.52 9.06
CA LEU A 164 -9.59 12.74 8.41
C LEU A 164 -9.51 12.67 6.89
N TYR A 165 -8.52 13.31 6.25
CA TYR A 165 -8.47 13.49 4.80
C TYR A 165 -7.38 12.67 4.10
N GLY A 166 -6.50 11.99 4.83
CA GLY A 166 -5.45 11.15 4.29
C GLY A 166 -4.33 11.90 3.59
N GLY A 167 -3.55 11.14 2.80
CA GLY A 167 -2.36 11.61 2.09
C GLY A 167 -2.49 11.65 0.56
N MET A 168 -3.71 11.65 -0.01
CA MET A 168 -3.85 11.80 -1.45
C MET A 168 -3.37 13.19 -1.90
N PRO A 169 -2.36 13.30 -2.82
CA PRO A 169 -1.65 14.57 -3.06
C PRO A 169 -2.53 15.77 -3.39
N LEU A 170 -3.58 15.58 -4.20
CA LEU A 170 -4.46 16.68 -4.59
C LEU A 170 -5.37 17.19 -3.46
N VAL A 171 -5.49 16.48 -2.34
CA VAL A 171 -6.20 16.98 -1.15
C VAL A 171 -5.52 18.23 -0.61
N LEU A 172 -4.19 18.29 -0.64
CA LEU A 172 -3.41 19.47 -0.19
C LEU A 172 -3.69 20.74 -0.99
N THR A 173 -4.22 20.61 -2.21
CA THR A 173 -4.58 21.76 -3.06
C THR A 173 -5.98 22.30 -2.79
N LYS A 174 -6.79 21.60 -2.00
CA LYS A 174 -8.16 21.98 -1.68
C LYS A 174 -8.20 22.96 -0.51
N LYS A 175 -9.04 23.99 -0.63
CA LYS A 175 -9.06 25.11 0.35
C LYS A 175 -10.06 24.90 1.48
N SER A 176 -11.09 24.11 1.26
CA SER A 176 -12.16 23.87 2.24
C SER A 176 -12.40 22.38 2.49
N ASP A 177 -12.94 22.07 3.66
CA ASP A 177 -13.31 20.69 4.02
C ASP A 177 -14.30 20.08 3.02
N VAL A 178 -15.26 20.88 2.54
CA VAL A 178 -16.23 20.44 1.53
C VAL A 178 -15.54 20.05 0.22
N GLU A 179 -14.55 20.83 -0.23
CA GLU A 179 -13.78 20.51 -1.43
C GLU A 179 -12.93 19.23 -1.24
N LYS A 180 -12.32 19.06 -0.06
CA LYS A 180 -11.55 17.84 0.27
C LYS A 180 -12.46 16.62 0.28
N MET A 181 -13.60 16.68 0.97
CA MET A 181 -14.58 15.60 1.04
C MET A 181 -15.12 15.22 -0.33
N ASN A 182 -15.59 16.20 -1.11
CA ASN A 182 -16.12 15.95 -2.46
C ASN A 182 -15.07 15.35 -3.40
N TYR A 183 -13.84 15.85 -3.34
CA TYR A 183 -12.74 15.30 -4.12
C TYR A 183 -12.49 13.83 -3.79
N LEU A 184 -12.37 13.46 -2.51
CA LEU A 184 -12.10 12.10 -2.07
C LEU A 184 -13.26 11.15 -2.40
N GLN A 185 -14.51 11.58 -2.24
CA GLN A 185 -15.69 10.80 -2.61
C GLN A 185 -15.76 10.55 -4.12
N THR A 186 -15.53 11.59 -4.94
CA THR A 186 -15.46 11.46 -6.40
C THR A 186 -14.31 10.55 -6.80
N LEU A 187 -13.13 10.73 -6.21
CA LEU A 187 -11.95 9.90 -6.46
C LEU A 187 -12.24 8.43 -6.16
N PHE A 188 -12.89 8.15 -5.03
CA PHE A 188 -13.24 6.78 -4.65
C PHE A 188 -14.21 6.16 -5.65
N THR A 189 -15.30 6.84 -5.97
CA THR A 189 -16.40 6.31 -6.78
C THR A 189 -16.02 6.21 -8.26
N GLU A 190 -15.55 7.31 -8.85
CA GLU A 190 -15.35 7.41 -10.30
C GLU A 190 -13.98 6.87 -10.76
N VAL A 191 -12.96 6.93 -9.90
CA VAL A 191 -11.62 6.53 -10.31
C VAL A 191 -11.32 5.11 -9.85
N TYR A 192 -11.62 4.74 -8.60
CA TYR A 192 -11.25 3.41 -8.09
C TYR A 192 -12.34 2.39 -8.29
N PHE A 193 -13.53 2.63 -7.76
CA PHE A 193 -14.60 1.64 -7.78
C PHE A 193 -15.01 1.30 -9.21
N LYS A 194 -15.25 2.31 -10.03
CA LYS A 194 -15.61 2.14 -11.45
C LYS A 194 -14.51 1.44 -12.24
N ASP A 195 -13.25 1.82 -12.04
CA ASP A 195 -12.11 1.16 -12.69
C ASP A 195 -12.00 -0.33 -12.34
N ILE A 196 -12.23 -0.70 -11.07
CA ILE A 196 -12.23 -2.11 -10.65
C ILE A 196 -13.37 -2.88 -11.31
N VAL A 197 -14.58 -2.31 -11.31
CA VAL A 197 -15.76 -2.93 -11.95
C VAL A 197 -15.51 -3.17 -13.44
N GLU A 198 -15.02 -2.18 -14.16
CA GLU A 198 -14.78 -2.26 -15.60
C GLU A 198 -13.60 -3.17 -15.96
N ARG A 199 -12.53 -3.13 -15.17
CA ARG A 199 -11.30 -3.89 -15.40
C ARG A 199 -11.48 -5.39 -15.23
N TYR A 200 -12.21 -5.80 -14.19
CA TYR A 200 -12.40 -7.20 -13.85
C TYR A 200 -13.74 -7.76 -14.32
N ASP A 201 -14.49 -7.01 -15.14
CA ASP A 201 -15.81 -7.38 -15.65
C ASP A 201 -16.72 -7.90 -14.50
N ILE A 202 -16.83 -7.09 -13.41
CA ILE A 202 -17.53 -7.47 -12.18
C ILE A 202 -19.03 -7.66 -12.46
N GLU A 203 -19.52 -8.89 -12.33
CA GLU A 203 -20.94 -9.24 -12.55
C GLU A 203 -21.88 -8.72 -11.45
N LEU A 204 -21.37 -8.59 -10.21
CA LEU A 204 -22.14 -8.18 -9.04
C LEU A 204 -21.54 -6.93 -8.37
N PRO A 205 -21.66 -5.73 -9.00
CA PRO A 205 -21.09 -4.50 -8.45
C PRO A 205 -21.61 -4.15 -7.06
N ASP A 206 -22.86 -4.44 -6.77
CA ASP A 206 -23.47 -4.19 -5.45
C ASP A 206 -22.80 -5.04 -4.36
N VAL A 207 -22.43 -6.28 -4.66
CA VAL A 207 -21.68 -7.14 -3.73
C VAL A 207 -20.28 -6.58 -3.47
N LEU A 208 -19.61 -6.11 -4.51
CA LEU A 208 -18.31 -5.45 -4.36
C LEU A 208 -18.43 -4.17 -3.52
N SER A 209 -19.51 -3.39 -3.73
CA SER A 209 -19.81 -2.18 -2.97
C SER A 209 -19.97 -2.49 -1.48
N GLU A 210 -20.84 -3.44 -1.13
CA GLU A 210 -21.08 -3.84 0.26
C GLU A 210 -19.84 -4.46 0.92
N LEU A 211 -19.09 -5.28 0.19
CA LEU A 211 -17.79 -5.79 0.65
C LEU A 211 -16.82 -4.66 0.98
N THR A 212 -16.78 -3.64 0.14
CA THR A 212 -15.88 -2.50 0.33
C THR A 212 -16.29 -1.68 1.56
N ASP A 213 -17.60 -1.51 1.80
CA ASP A 213 -18.12 -0.86 3.00
C ASP A 213 -17.78 -1.64 4.27
N ASP A 214 -17.92 -2.97 4.23
CA ASP A 214 -17.56 -3.85 5.36
C ASP A 214 -16.05 -3.74 5.68
N LEU A 215 -15.18 -3.75 4.67
CA LEU A 215 -13.74 -3.59 4.86
C LEU A 215 -13.37 -2.19 5.38
N CYS A 216 -13.99 -1.13 4.87
CA CYS A 216 -13.74 0.23 5.35
C CYS A 216 -14.20 0.41 6.81
N SER A 217 -15.35 -0.19 7.19
CA SER A 217 -15.87 -0.09 8.55
C SER A 217 -15.11 -0.96 9.54
N SER A 218 -14.52 -2.07 9.10
CA SER A 218 -13.81 -3.03 9.94
C SER A 218 -12.28 -3.05 9.69
N VAL A 219 -11.72 -1.94 9.21
CA VAL A 219 -10.28 -1.84 8.93
C VAL A 219 -9.47 -2.22 10.17
N GLY A 220 -8.39 -3.01 9.98
CA GLY A 220 -7.60 -3.53 11.09
C GLY A 220 -8.23 -4.70 11.87
N SER A 221 -9.44 -5.12 11.53
CA SER A 221 -10.08 -6.28 12.17
C SER A 221 -9.81 -7.58 11.41
N LEU A 222 -9.71 -8.70 12.15
CA LEU A 222 -9.54 -10.02 11.55
C LEU A 222 -10.79 -10.46 10.79
N THR A 223 -10.64 -10.71 9.50
CA THR A 223 -11.72 -11.17 8.64
C THR A 223 -11.24 -12.18 7.58
N ASN A 224 -12.18 -12.84 6.94
CA ASN A 224 -11.96 -13.73 5.79
C ASN A 224 -13.19 -13.78 4.89
N ALA A 225 -13.01 -14.30 3.67
CA ALA A 225 -14.06 -14.36 2.67
C ALA A 225 -15.35 -15.06 3.14
N ASN A 226 -15.24 -16.14 3.94
CA ASN A 226 -16.40 -16.86 4.45
C ASN A 226 -17.14 -16.04 5.51
N LYS A 227 -16.43 -15.36 6.43
CA LYS A 227 -17.04 -14.47 7.42
C LYS A 227 -17.83 -13.36 6.74
N ILE A 228 -17.23 -12.70 5.73
CA ILE A 228 -17.87 -11.64 4.96
C ILE A 228 -19.08 -12.18 4.19
N SER A 229 -18.95 -13.31 3.48
CA SER A 229 -20.07 -13.95 2.77
C SER A 229 -21.26 -14.23 3.71
N ASN A 230 -20.99 -14.77 4.91
CA ASN A 230 -22.01 -15.01 5.92
C ASN A 230 -22.64 -13.69 6.43
N THR A 231 -21.87 -12.66 6.65
CA THR A 231 -22.36 -11.33 7.06
C THR A 231 -23.26 -10.73 5.98
N LEU A 232 -22.85 -10.76 4.71
CA LEU A 232 -23.66 -10.29 3.59
C LEU A 232 -24.99 -11.06 3.49
N GLN A 233 -24.95 -12.37 3.70
CA GLN A 233 -26.17 -13.17 3.69
C GLN A 233 -27.11 -12.88 4.86
N THR A 234 -26.58 -12.76 6.08
CA THR A 234 -27.40 -12.63 7.31
C THR A 234 -27.88 -11.20 7.53
N VAL A 235 -27.06 -10.19 7.24
CA VAL A 235 -27.35 -8.78 7.53
C VAL A 235 -28.00 -8.08 6.33
N LYS A 236 -27.50 -8.38 5.11
CA LYS A 236 -27.93 -7.70 3.87
C LYS A 236 -28.85 -8.56 3.00
N ASN A 237 -29.06 -9.82 3.36
CA ASN A 237 -29.82 -10.81 2.57
C ASN A 237 -29.23 -11.04 1.16
N ILE A 238 -27.92 -10.85 0.99
CA ILE A 238 -27.20 -11.05 -0.27
C ILE A 238 -26.54 -12.43 -0.25
N LYS A 239 -26.96 -13.30 -1.15
CA LYS A 239 -26.35 -14.64 -1.32
C LYS A 239 -25.16 -14.55 -2.27
N VAL A 240 -23.96 -14.72 -1.76
CA VAL A 240 -22.72 -14.76 -2.53
C VAL A 240 -21.80 -15.85 -2.00
N SER A 241 -21.05 -16.49 -2.89
CA SER A 241 -20.09 -17.53 -2.50
C SER A 241 -18.83 -16.94 -1.85
N GLY A 242 -18.22 -17.68 -0.92
CA GLY A 242 -16.92 -17.29 -0.35
C GLY A 242 -15.83 -17.16 -1.43
N THR A 243 -15.91 -17.93 -2.51
CA THR A 243 -14.98 -17.82 -3.67
C THR A 243 -15.13 -16.48 -4.38
N THR A 244 -16.35 -16.04 -4.65
CA THR A 244 -16.61 -14.72 -5.26
C THR A 244 -16.09 -13.60 -4.36
N VAL A 245 -16.35 -13.66 -3.05
CA VAL A 245 -15.82 -12.69 -2.09
C VAL A 245 -14.29 -12.69 -2.08
N SER A 246 -13.66 -13.88 -2.12
CA SER A 246 -12.20 -14.01 -2.18
C SER A 246 -11.62 -13.35 -3.45
N ASN A 247 -12.26 -13.54 -4.60
CA ASN A 247 -11.85 -12.88 -5.84
C ASN A 247 -11.96 -11.36 -5.73
N TYR A 248 -13.05 -10.84 -5.19
CA TYR A 248 -13.25 -9.40 -5.02
C TYR A 248 -12.26 -8.78 -4.02
N LEU A 249 -11.93 -9.49 -2.94
CA LEU A 249 -10.85 -9.09 -2.03
C LEU A 249 -9.52 -8.96 -2.78
N ASN A 250 -9.20 -9.95 -3.63
CA ASN A 250 -7.98 -9.90 -4.44
C ASN A 250 -7.98 -8.72 -5.42
N TYR A 251 -9.12 -8.40 -6.06
CA TYR A 251 -9.21 -7.25 -6.96
C TYR A 251 -9.00 -5.92 -6.25
N LEU A 252 -9.51 -5.78 -5.02
CA LEU A 252 -9.26 -4.60 -4.18
C LEU A 252 -7.77 -4.47 -3.80
N ILE A 253 -7.08 -5.59 -3.55
CA ILE A 253 -5.63 -5.62 -3.28
C ILE A 253 -4.84 -5.32 -4.56
N GLU A 254 -5.17 -5.97 -5.67
CA GLU A 254 -4.50 -5.78 -6.96
C GLU A 254 -4.62 -4.36 -7.50
N SER A 255 -5.68 -3.64 -7.14
CA SER A 255 -5.86 -2.21 -7.44
C SER A 255 -5.15 -1.26 -6.46
N PHE A 256 -4.40 -1.78 -5.50
CA PHE A 256 -3.75 -1.03 -4.43
C PHE A 256 -4.70 -0.23 -3.52
N LEU A 257 -6.01 -0.50 -3.55
CA LEU A 257 -6.96 0.19 -2.68
C LEU A 257 -6.88 -0.33 -1.24
N PHE A 258 -6.63 -1.62 -1.10
CA PHE A 258 -6.37 -2.28 0.17
C PHE A 258 -5.07 -3.09 0.13
N SER A 259 -4.52 -3.34 1.29
CA SER A 259 -3.48 -4.33 1.54
C SER A 259 -3.89 -5.23 2.69
N ASN A 260 -3.27 -6.41 2.79
CA ASN A 260 -3.57 -7.35 3.85
C ASN A 260 -2.32 -7.74 4.64
N ALA A 261 -2.46 -7.85 5.96
CA ALA A 261 -1.48 -8.43 6.86
C ALA A 261 -1.92 -9.85 7.25
N LYS A 262 -1.06 -10.83 7.00
CA LYS A 262 -1.31 -12.24 7.33
C LYS A 262 -1.01 -12.50 8.79
N ARG A 263 -1.69 -13.48 9.38
CA ARG A 263 -1.38 -13.93 10.74
C ARG A 263 -0.13 -14.80 10.76
N TYR A 264 0.77 -14.45 11.65
CA TYR A 264 2.03 -15.15 11.88
C TYR A 264 2.11 -15.68 13.31
N ASP A 265 2.26 -16.99 13.48
CA ASP A 265 2.52 -17.61 14.79
C ASP A 265 3.95 -17.30 15.21
N VAL A 266 4.08 -16.41 16.20
CA VAL A 266 5.38 -15.93 16.68
C VAL A 266 6.24 -17.07 17.26
N LYS A 267 5.62 -18.04 17.94
CA LYS A 267 6.31 -19.20 18.56
C LYS A 267 6.51 -20.35 17.58
N GLY A 268 5.47 -20.68 16.82
CA GLY A 268 5.48 -21.77 15.84
C GLY A 268 6.19 -21.40 14.52
N LYS A 269 6.50 -20.13 14.30
CA LYS A 269 7.18 -19.59 13.12
C LYS A 269 6.52 -20.00 11.81
N LYS A 270 5.18 -19.98 11.76
CA LYS A 270 4.38 -20.35 10.60
C LYS A 270 3.26 -19.34 10.34
N TYR A 271 2.84 -19.26 9.09
CA TYR A 271 1.71 -18.44 8.71
C TYR A 271 0.40 -19.21 8.85
N PHE A 272 -0.66 -18.47 9.21
CA PHE A 272 -2.03 -18.94 9.07
C PHE A 272 -2.58 -18.43 7.74
N GLU A 273 -3.29 -19.28 7.03
CA GLU A 273 -3.89 -18.88 5.77
C GLU A 273 -5.01 -17.85 5.99
N TYR A 274 -5.83 -18.05 7.02
CA TYR A 274 -6.94 -17.18 7.41
C TYR A 274 -7.16 -17.19 8.92
N PRO A 275 -7.79 -16.13 9.50
CA PRO A 275 -8.16 -14.84 8.89
C PRO A 275 -6.95 -13.89 8.77
N SER A 276 -7.11 -12.81 7.98
CA SER A 276 -6.15 -11.72 7.84
C SER A 276 -6.76 -10.39 8.29
N LYS A 277 -5.93 -9.38 8.56
CA LYS A 277 -6.37 -7.98 8.67
C LYS A 277 -6.24 -7.29 7.31
N TYR A 278 -7.15 -6.36 7.04
CA TYR A 278 -7.12 -5.52 5.83
C TYR A 278 -7.01 -4.06 6.22
N TYR A 279 -6.18 -3.32 5.49
CA TYR A 279 -5.91 -1.91 5.71
C TYR A 279 -6.12 -1.14 4.41
N CYS A 280 -6.78 0.01 4.50
CA CYS A 280 -6.92 0.90 3.37
C CYS A 280 -5.59 1.62 3.09
N THR A 281 -5.20 1.72 1.83
CA THR A 281 -3.94 2.36 1.44
C THR A 281 -3.92 3.85 1.79
N ASP A 282 -5.08 4.50 1.81
CA ASP A 282 -5.23 5.89 2.24
C ASP A 282 -6.44 6.03 3.17
N ILE A 283 -6.23 6.67 4.33
CA ILE A 283 -7.29 6.81 5.33
C ILE A 283 -8.39 7.78 4.90
N GLY A 284 -8.06 8.80 4.11
CA GLY A 284 -9.04 9.73 3.56
C GLY A 284 -10.00 9.05 2.58
N LEU A 285 -9.51 8.11 1.79
CA LEU A 285 -10.34 7.28 0.91
C LEU A 285 -11.28 6.36 1.70
N ARG A 286 -10.78 5.75 2.79
CA ARG A 286 -11.60 4.98 3.73
C ARG A 286 -12.73 5.83 4.31
N ASN A 287 -12.40 7.03 4.80
CA ASN A 287 -13.35 7.94 5.40
C ASN A 287 -14.38 8.46 4.36
N ALA A 288 -13.93 8.77 3.17
CA ALA A 288 -14.79 9.20 2.06
C ALA A 288 -15.81 8.12 1.69
N ARG A 289 -15.40 6.84 1.63
CA ARG A 289 -16.30 5.71 1.38
C ARG A 289 -17.40 5.60 2.42
N LEU A 290 -17.09 5.89 3.68
CA LEU A 290 -18.03 5.88 4.81
C LEU A 290 -18.72 7.23 5.02
N ASN A 291 -18.67 8.14 4.04
CA ASN A 291 -19.22 9.49 4.12
C ASN A 291 -18.76 10.27 5.36
N PHE A 292 -17.52 10.03 5.82
CA PHE A 292 -16.91 10.66 6.99
C PHE A 292 -17.70 10.49 8.31
N ARG A 293 -18.54 9.45 8.41
CA ARG A 293 -19.42 9.22 9.57
C ARG A 293 -18.78 8.37 10.67
N GLN A 294 -17.83 7.51 10.33
CA GLN A 294 -17.19 6.58 11.27
C GLN A 294 -15.76 7.05 11.55
N GLN A 295 -15.54 7.57 12.75
CA GLN A 295 -14.27 8.13 13.22
C GLN A 295 -13.74 7.30 14.40
N GLU A 296 -13.50 6.01 14.17
CA GLU A 296 -12.96 5.10 15.17
C GLU A 296 -11.44 5.30 15.26
N GLU A 297 -11.01 6.21 16.13
CA GLU A 297 -9.61 6.65 16.25
C GLU A 297 -8.61 5.49 16.38
N THR A 298 -8.97 4.42 17.10
CA THR A 298 -8.10 3.24 17.28
C THR A 298 -7.78 2.58 15.95
N HIS A 299 -8.80 2.32 15.12
CA HIS A 299 -8.64 1.69 13.82
C HIS A 299 -7.95 2.61 12.80
N ILE A 300 -8.26 3.92 12.85
CA ILE A 300 -7.62 4.93 12.01
C ILE A 300 -6.13 5.00 12.33
N MET A 301 -5.77 5.09 13.62
CA MET A 301 -4.38 5.13 14.06
C MET A 301 -3.63 3.86 13.66
N GLU A 302 -4.22 2.69 13.87
CA GLU A 302 -3.64 1.41 13.47
C GLU A 302 -3.38 1.34 11.96
N ASN A 303 -4.34 1.79 11.14
CA ASN A 303 -4.17 1.85 9.68
C ASN A 303 -3.05 2.82 9.27
N ILE A 304 -2.94 3.99 9.91
CA ILE A 304 -1.87 4.97 9.62
C ILE A 304 -0.51 4.38 9.99
N ILE A 305 -0.38 3.72 11.14
CA ILE A 305 0.86 3.03 11.55
C ILE A 305 1.23 1.94 10.53
N TYR A 306 0.27 1.13 10.12
CA TYR A 306 0.47 0.10 9.10
C TYR A 306 1.01 0.68 7.79
N ASN A 307 0.38 1.73 7.28
CA ASN A 307 0.80 2.38 6.03
C ASN A 307 2.20 2.99 6.16
N GLU A 308 2.52 3.63 7.29
CA GLU A 308 3.85 4.17 7.56
C GLU A 308 4.93 3.07 7.59
N LEU A 309 4.63 1.91 8.19
CA LEU A 309 5.54 0.76 8.18
C LEU A 309 5.82 0.25 6.76
N LEU A 310 4.80 0.21 5.90
CA LEU A 310 4.97 -0.15 4.49
C LEU A 310 5.79 0.90 3.73
N CYS A 311 5.56 2.20 3.96
CA CYS A 311 6.35 3.29 3.36
C CYS A 311 7.84 3.18 3.74
N ARG A 312 8.14 2.67 4.95
CA ARG A 312 9.51 2.38 5.42
C ARG A 312 10.06 1.04 4.93
N GLU A 313 9.38 0.40 3.97
CA GLU A 313 9.79 -0.88 3.36
C GLU A 313 9.83 -2.07 4.33
N TYR A 314 9.07 -2.04 5.42
CA TYR A 314 8.90 -3.20 6.27
C TYR A 314 7.87 -4.17 5.67
N SER A 315 8.16 -5.47 5.76
CA SER A 315 7.12 -6.50 5.64
C SER A 315 6.34 -6.53 6.94
N VAL A 316 5.01 -6.47 6.86
CA VAL A 316 4.14 -6.34 8.03
C VAL A 316 3.17 -7.51 8.10
N ASP A 317 3.18 -8.22 9.20
CA ASP A 317 2.28 -9.33 9.53
C ASP A 317 1.57 -9.06 10.87
N VAL A 318 0.49 -9.78 11.16
CA VAL A 318 -0.18 -9.78 12.46
C VAL A 318 0.37 -10.91 13.32
N GLY A 319 0.85 -10.59 14.52
CA GLY A 319 1.42 -11.59 15.43
C GLY A 319 0.34 -12.37 16.17
N VAL A 320 0.54 -13.67 16.33
CA VAL A 320 -0.26 -14.53 17.21
C VAL A 320 0.64 -15.14 18.25
N VAL A 321 0.29 -14.92 19.53
CA VAL A 321 0.99 -15.47 20.68
C VAL A 321 0.04 -16.31 21.52
N GLU A 322 0.36 -17.57 21.71
CA GLU A 322 -0.43 -18.45 22.60
C GLU A 322 0.03 -18.26 24.05
N ILE A 323 -0.92 -17.91 24.92
CA ILE A 323 -0.72 -17.75 26.36
C ILE A 323 -1.50 -18.81 27.09
N VAL A 324 -0.89 -19.40 28.13
CA VAL A 324 -1.57 -20.36 29.02
C VAL A 324 -2.11 -19.60 30.23
N GLU A 325 -3.41 -19.57 30.38
CA GLU A 325 -4.08 -19.04 31.58
C GLU A 325 -4.51 -20.20 32.50
N THR A 326 -4.35 -19.98 33.80
CA THR A 326 -4.86 -20.92 34.81
C THR A 326 -5.96 -20.23 35.60
N ASN A 327 -7.21 -20.57 35.28
CA ASN A 327 -8.38 -20.06 35.98
C ASN A 327 -9.03 -21.20 36.78
N ALA A 328 -9.20 -21.01 38.09
CA ALA A 328 -9.80 -21.98 39.01
C ALA A 328 -9.20 -23.40 38.90
N GLY A 329 -7.83 -23.48 38.72
CA GLY A 329 -7.12 -24.75 38.59
C GLY A 329 -7.16 -25.41 37.20
N LYS A 330 -7.93 -24.88 36.26
CA LYS A 330 -7.98 -25.36 34.88
C LYS A 330 -7.04 -24.52 33.99
N ARG A 331 -6.15 -25.21 33.28
CA ARG A 331 -5.31 -24.56 32.26
C ARG A 331 -6.08 -24.43 30.96
N SER A 332 -6.15 -23.23 30.43
CA SER A 332 -6.70 -22.93 29.11
C SER A 332 -5.66 -22.20 28.26
N LYS A 333 -5.67 -22.46 26.96
CA LYS A 333 -4.85 -21.75 26.00
C LYS A 333 -5.67 -20.62 25.39
N LYS A 334 -5.11 -19.41 25.42
CA LYS A 334 -5.68 -18.22 24.80
C LYS A 334 -4.73 -17.67 23.75
N GLN A 335 -5.25 -17.35 22.59
CA GLN A 335 -4.49 -16.62 21.58
C GLN A 335 -4.60 -15.13 21.86
N CYS A 336 -3.47 -14.45 21.95
CA CYS A 336 -3.36 -13.00 21.99
C CYS A 336 -2.75 -12.50 20.68
N GLU A 337 -3.12 -11.31 20.31
CA GLU A 337 -2.67 -10.66 19.08
C GLU A 337 -1.57 -9.65 19.39
N ILE A 338 -0.59 -9.55 18.49
CA ILE A 338 0.33 -8.42 18.35
C ILE A 338 -0.05 -7.75 17.04
N ASP A 339 -0.38 -6.46 17.07
CA ASP A 339 -0.88 -5.76 15.90
C ASP A 339 0.05 -5.87 14.71
N PHE A 340 1.37 -5.69 14.95
CA PHE A 340 2.35 -5.77 13.87
C PHE A 340 3.61 -6.56 14.26
N VAL A 341 3.95 -7.53 13.43
CA VAL A 341 5.25 -8.17 13.37
C VAL A 341 5.94 -7.67 12.12
N VAL A 342 6.97 -6.86 12.27
CA VAL A 342 7.61 -6.19 11.14
C VAL A 342 9.03 -6.66 10.91
N ASN A 343 9.40 -6.84 9.65
CA ASN A 343 10.71 -7.34 9.25
C ASN A 343 11.28 -6.49 8.11
N ARG A 344 12.58 -6.13 8.20
CA ARG A 344 13.35 -5.53 7.12
C ARG A 344 14.79 -6.02 7.19
N GLY A 345 15.19 -6.89 6.27
CA GLY A 345 16.48 -7.57 6.32
C GLY A 345 16.63 -8.43 7.58
N SER A 346 17.65 -8.16 8.39
CA SER A 346 17.88 -8.87 9.68
C SER A 346 17.10 -8.28 10.86
N LYS A 347 16.43 -7.14 10.67
CA LYS A 347 15.69 -6.44 11.74
C LYS A 347 14.29 -7.00 11.88
N LYS A 348 13.87 -7.26 13.11
CA LYS A 348 12.52 -7.71 13.44
C LYS A 348 12.03 -6.98 14.69
N TYR A 349 10.80 -6.47 14.63
CA TYR A 349 10.14 -5.77 15.75
C TYR A 349 8.75 -6.32 15.97
N TYR A 350 8.29 -6.27 17.22
CA TYR A 350 6.91 -6.49 17.64
C TYR A 350 6.32 -5.17 18.08
N ILE A 351 5.25 -4.75 17.44
CA ILE A 351 4.66 -3.43 17.65
C ILE A 351 3.20 -3.60 18.04
N GLN A 352 2.79 -2.94 19.12
CA GLN A 352 1.42 -2.81 19.57
C GLN A 352 0.97 -1.37 19.39
N SER A 353 -0.24 -1.17 18.84
CA SER A 353 -0.88 0.14 18.68
C SER A 353 -1.91 0.34 19.78
N ALA A 354 -1.75 1.37 20.62
CA ALA A 354 -2.66 1.66 21.70
C ALA A 354 -3.02 3.14 21.74
N LEU A 355 -4.29 3.47 21.50
CA LEU A 355 -4.73 4.86 21.49
C LEU A 355 -4.43 5.58 22.80
N ASN A 356 -4.74 4.93 23.92
CA ASN A 356 -4.54 5.48 25.26
C ASN A 356 -4.00 4.41 26.22
N VAL A 357 -2.90 4.73 26.88
CA VAL A 357 -2.20 3.87 27.85
C VAL A 357 -2.19 4.46 29.27
N SER A 358 -3.02 5.47 29.54
CA SER A 358 -3.06 6.16 30.84
C SER A 358 -3.57 5.27 31.99
N GLU A 359 -4.41 4.28 31.69
CA GLU A 359 -4.92 3.33 32.67
C GLU A 359 -4.00 2.10 32.77
N PRO A 360 -3.43 1.78 33.94
CA PRO A 360 -2.51 0.66 34.11
C PRO A 360 -3.07 -0.69 33.65
N SER A 361 -4.35 -0.94 33.84
CA SER A 361 -5.02 -2.18 33.41
C SER A 361 -5.10 -2.33 31.89
N LYS A 362 -5.34 -1.23 31.17
CA LYS A 362 -5.33 -1.20 29.71
C LYS A 362 -3.91 -1.39 29.18
N LEU A 363 -2.94 -0.65 29.75
CA LEU A 363 -1.53 -0.79 29.39
C LEU A 363 -1.07 -2.26 29.57
N GLU A 364 -1.37 -2.89 30.70
CA GLU A 364 -1.00 -4.29 30.93
C GLU A 364 -1.62 -5.24 29.91
N THR A 365 -2.86 -4.99 29.51
CA THR A 365 -3.55 -5.76 28.46
C THR A 365 -2.82 -5.66 27.14
N GLU A 366 -2.40 -4.45 26.74
CA GLU A 366 -1.66 -4.19 25.49
C GLU A 366 -0.23 -4.76 25.53
N LEU A 367 0.44 -4.70 26.68
CA LEU A 367 1.80 -5.25 26.84
C LEU A 367 1.83 -6.78 26.94
N ARG A 368 0.72 -7.40 27.35
CA ARG A 368 0.66 -8.83 27.58
C ARG A 368 1.10 -9.72 26.42
N PRO A 369 0.68 -9.49 25.15
CA PRO A 369 1.19 -10.26 24.02
C PRO A 369 2.71 -10.10 23.84
N LEU A 370 3.21 -8.87 23.96
CA LEU A 370 4.63 -8.55 23.81
C LEU A 370 5.50 -9.27 24.86
N LYS A 371 5.09 -9.27 26.13
CA LYS A 371 5.79 -9.97 27.23
C LYS A 371 5.82 -11.49 27.03
N ASN A 372 4.93 -12.05 26.22
CA ASN A 372 4.80 -13.49 26.02
C ASN A 372 5.41 -14.03 24.72
N THR A 373 6.15 -13.24 23.94
CA THR A 373 6.82 -13.69 22.70
C THR A 373 7.91 -14.73 22.98
N LYS A 374 8.58 -14.64 24.16
CA LYS A 374 9.69 -15.51 24.60
C LYS A 374 10.93 -15.47 23.70
N ASP A 375 11.17 -14.35 23.05
CA ASP A 375 12.37 -14.07 22.28
C ASP A 375 12.92 -12.67 22.60
N PHE A 376 14.07 -12.34 22.01
CA PHE A 376 14.83 -11.12 22.29
C PHE A 376 14.62 -10.01 21.24
N PHE A 377 13.68 -10.17 20.30
CA PHE A 377 13.41 -9.12 19.36
C PHE A 377 12.78 -7.91 20.06
N LYS A 378 13.09 -6.73 19.54
CA LYS A 378 12.63 -5.48 20.11
C LYS A 378 11.12 -5.39 20.12
N LYS A 379 10.57 -4.95 21.24
CA LYS A 379 9.14 -4.81 21.50
C LYS A 379 8.83 -3.34 21.70
N ILE A 380 7.79 -2.86 21.05
CA ILE A 380 7.44 -1.45 20.99
C ILE A 380 5.94 -1.30 21.21
N ILE A 381 5.54 -0.36 22.02
CA ILE A 381 4.16 0.12 22.09
C ILE A 381 4.11 1.55 21.56
N ILE A 382 3.26 1.78 20.56
CA ILE A 382 3.02 3.11 19.98
C ILE A 382 1.70 3.64 20.53
N SER A 383 1.73 4.81 21.17
CA SER A 383 0.54 5.44 21.77
C SER A 383 0.35 6.88 21.29
N LYS A 384 -0.92 7.34 21.23
CA LYS A 384 -1.27 8.73 20.86
C LYS A 384 -0.91 9.68 22.02
N THR A 385 0.38 9.80 22.29
CA THR A 385 0.93 10.66 23.34
C THR A 385 2.10 11.47 22.79
N SER A 386 2.40 12.58 23.44
CA SER A 386 3.56 13.43 23.13
C SER A 386 4.78 13.16 24.06
N MET A 387 4.76 12.03 24.78
CA MET A 387 5.88 11.66 25.68
C MET A 387 7.15 11.37 24.88
N LYS A 388 8.29 11.68 25.50
CA LYS A 388 9.59 11.25 24.97
C LYS A 388 9.70 9.73 25.02
N PRO A 389 10.35 9.10 24.04
CA PRO A 389 10.59 7.66 24.07
C PRO A 389 11.29 7.21 25.35
N TRP A 390 10.86 6.11 25.93
CA TRP A 390 11.48 5.49 27.10
C TRP A 390 11.27 3.98 27.09
N THR A 391 12.13 3.24 27.77
CA THR A 391 12.06 1.77 27.84
C THR A 391 11.69 1.36 29.26
N ASP A 392 10.72 0.47 29.40
CA ASP A 392 10.27 -0.07 30.69
C ASP A 392 11.19 -1.18 31.25
N GLU A 393 10.83 -1.69 32.41
CA GLU A 393 11.58 -2.75 33.09
C GLU A 393 11.61 -4.09 32.34
N ASP A 394 10.63 -4.32 31.47
CA ASP A 394 10.53 -5.50 30.59
C ASP A 394 11.28 -5.31 29.26
N GLY A 395 11.95 -4.16 29.05
CA GLY A 395 12.68 -3.82 27.85
C GLY A 395 11.78 -3.43 26.68
N ILE A 396 10.53 -3.03 26.93
CA ILE A 396 9.60 -2.59 25.90
C ILE A 396 9.76 -1.08 25.70
N LEU A 397 9.97 -0.67 24.45
CA LEU A 397 10.06 0.75 24.09
C LEU A 397 8.63 1.36 24.02
N HIS A 398 8.39 2.38 24.83
CA HIS A 398 7.21 3.23 24.76
C HIS A 398 7.48 4.40 23.83
N LEU A 399 6.75 4.49 22.74
CA LEU A 399 6.95 5.46 21.65
C LEU A 399 5.67 6.27 21.40
N GLY A 400 5.81 7.59 21.35
CA GLY A 400 4.71 8.46 20.98
C GLY A 400 4.42 8.38 19.48
N LEU A 401 3.15 8.47 19.09
CA LEU A 401 2.71 8.36 17.69
C LEU A 401 3.39 9.41 16.80
N TYR A 402 3.47 10.66 17.23
CA TYR A 402 4.10 11.72 16.45
C TYR A 402 5.61 11.52 16.29
N GLU A 403 6.28 11.00 17.32
CA GLU A 403 7.69 10.62 17.21
C GLU A 403 7.89 9.48 16.24
N PHE A 404 7.00 8.47 16.28
CA PHE A 404 7.01 7.39 15.30
C PHE A 404 6.83 7.92 13.88
N LEU A 405 5.82 8.74 13.61
CA LEU A 405 5.48 9.19 12.26
C LEU A 405 6.48 10.18 11.66
N LEU A 406 7.15 11.00 12.49
CA LEU A 406 8.06 12.06 12.03
C LEU A 406 9.52 11.65 11.99
N ASN A 407 9.92 10.66 12.80
CA ASN A 407 11.30 10.16 12.88
C ASN A 407 11.41 8.77 12.24
N GLU A 408 12.01 8.69 11.06
CA GLU A 408 12.18 7.43 10.31
C GLU A 408 12.98 6.38 11.09
N ASN A 409 13.89 6.82 12.00
CA ASN A 409 14.71 5.95 12.82
C ASN A 409 14.08 5.64 14.20
N SER A 410 12.83 5.99 14.42
CA SER A 410 12.15 5.85 15.70
C SER A 410 12.10 4.42 16.26
N LEU A 411 12.11 3.41 15.39
CA LEU A 411 12.16 2.01 15.81
C LEU A 411 13.54 1.56 16.30
N GLU A 412 14.58 2.36 16.10
CA GLU A 412 15.95 2.08 16.51
C GLU A 412 16.33 2.70 17.89
N LEU A 413 15.46 3.55 18.44
CA LEU A 413 15.67 4.28 19.70
C LEU A 413 15.86 3.36 20.93
#